data_4e18d332084a82d1d2e527a9ba2b0e98
#
_entry.id   4e18d332084a82d1d2e527a9ba2b0e98
#
_cell.length_a   1.000
_cell.length_b   1.000
_cell.length_c   1.000
_cell.angle_alpha   90.00
_cell.angle_beta   90.00
_cell.angle_gamma   90.00
#
_symmetry.space_group_name_H-M   'P 1'
#
loop_
_entity.id
_entity.type
_entity.pdbx_description
1 polymer ?
#
loop_
_entity_poly.entity_id
_entity_poly.type
_entity_poly.pdbx_seq_one_letter_code
_entity_poly.pdbx_strand_id
1 'polypeptide(L)'
;MPVSPASAADVASGLRAAGYLPGASTALVSFLAERLEGPAGVGKTELAKALAKYLERPLVRLQCYEGLDEAKALYEWNYRKQLLRIQAEQTDTGWDKVQDDIFGEEFLLTRPLLQAIASEEPVVLLIDEIDKTDQEFEAMLLELLSDFQVSIPELGTVESTTHPVVLLTSNNSRELTEALKRRCLYLWLDYPALEHELEIVKLHTPELPDVVARKLVDVVALIRELDLKKPPSIAESIDWARTLLLLGAQDIDQEMFRQTMAVIVKHRTDLDIVLERVGAKLVVGQPVG
;
A
#
# COMPACT_ATOMS: atom_id res chain seq x y z
N MET A 1 -11.58 -15.32 -16.31
CA MET A 1 -11.90 -15.80 -14.95
C MET A 1 -10.80 -15.30 -14.05
N PRO A 2 -11.09 -14.76 -12.86
CA PRO A 2 -10.05 -14.32 -11.95
C PRO A 2 -9.10 -15.47 -11.63
N VAL A 3 -7.80 -15.16 -11.56
CA VAL A 3 -6.76 -16.16 -11.28
C VAL A 3 -6.88 -16.57 -9.81
N SER A 4 -7.02 -17.87 -9.54
CA SER A 4 -6.94 -18.44 -8.20
C SER A 4 -5.65 -19.26 -8.09
N PRO A 5 -4.66 -18.83 -7.26
CA PRO A 5 -3.39 -19.53 -7.16
C PRO A 5 -3.54 -20.92 -6.51
N ALA A 6 -2.81 -21.90 -7.03
CA ALA A 6 -2.81 -23.25 -6.47
C ALA A 6 -1.81 -23.42 -5.33
N SER A 7 -0.75 -22.59 -5.29
CA SER A 7 0.33 -22.67 -4.31
C SER A 7 0.99 -21.32 -4.03
N ALA A 8 1.76 -21.22 -2.95
CA ALA A 8 2.60 -20.05 -2.67
C ALA A 8 3.67 -19.81 -3.77
N ALA A 9 4.11 -20.88 -4.45
CA ALA A 9 5.05 -20.76 -5.57
C ALA A 9 4.38 -20.10 -6.80
N ASP A 10 3.12 -20.39 -7.06
CA ASP A 10 2.36 -19.72 -8.12
C ASP A 10 2.18 -18.23 -7.81
N VAL A 11 1.89 -17.91 -6.54
CA VAL A 11 1.83 -16.50 -6.09
C VAL A 11 3.17 -15.81 -6.28
N ALA A 12 4.29 -16.46 -5.89
CA ALA A 12 5.62 -15.89 -6.08
C ALA A 12 5.92 -15.61 -7.56
N SER A 13 5.58 -16.55 -8.44
CA SER A 13 5.77 -16.40 -9.88
C SER A 13 4.89 -15.30 -10.47
N GLY A 14 3.62 -15.24 -10.05
CA GLY A 14 2.68 -14.22 -10.52
C GLY A 14 3.04 -12.82 -10.04
N LEU A 15 3.46 -12.66 -8.78
CA LEU A 15 3.96 -11.39 -8.25
C LEU A 15 5.22 -10.92 -8.99
N ARG A 16 6.16 -11.84 -9.32
CA ARG A 16 7.34 -11.51 -10.14
C ARG A 16 6.92 -11.00 -11.53
N ALA A 17 5.99 -11.66 -12.18
CA ALA A 17 5.46 -11.24 -13.48
C ALA A 17 4.72 -9.89 -13.40
N ALA A 18 4.12 -9.58 -12.25
CA ALA A 18 3.49 -8.30 -11.98
C ALA A 18 4.49 -7.17 -11.64
N GLY A 19 5.79 -7.48 -11.51
CA GLY A 19 6.84 -6.51 -11.19
C GLY A 19 7.15 -6.38 -9.70
N TYR A 20 6.75 -7.37 -8.89
CA TYR A 20 7.04 -7.41 -7.45
C TYR A 20 7.82 -8.67 -7.10
N LEU A 21 9.02 -8.52 -6.50
CA LEU A 21 9.85 -9.65 -6.07
C LEU A 21 9.52 -10.00 -4.61
N PRO A 22 8.70 -11.04 -4.36
CA PRO A 22 8.34 -11.42 -3.00
C PRO A 22 9.44 -12.24 -2.34
N GLY A 23 9.66 -12.03 -1.04
CA GLY A 23 10.30 -13.02 -0.19
C GLY A 23 9.40 -14.25 0.01
N ALA A 24 9.96 -15.36 0.52
CA ALA A 24 9.21 -16.60 0.74
C ALA A 24 7.99 -16.40 1.66
N SER A 25 8.16 -15.65 2.75
CA SER A 25 7.07 -15.32 3.70
C SER A 25 5.96 -14.49 3.05
N THR A 26 6.31 -13.54 2.20
CA THR A 26 5.35 -12.71 1.48
C THR A 26 4.48 -13.53 0.55
N ALA A 27 5.07 -14.43 -0.22
CA ALA A 27 4.34 -15.31 -1.14
C ALA A 27 3.40 -16.26 -0.38
N LEU A 28 3.87 -16.84 0.73
CA LEU A 28 3.07 -17.71 1.58
C LEU A 28 1.89 -16.96 2.21
N VAL A 29 2.12 -15.81 2.83
CA VAL A 29 1.05 -15.02 3.48
C VAL A 29 0.03 -14.54 2.46
N SER A 30 0.47 -14.11 1.27
CA SER A 30 -0.44 -13.71 0.19
C SER A 30 -1.29 -14.87 -0.30
N PHE A 31 -0.72 -16.08 -0.41
CA PHE A 31 -1.44 -17.30 -0.74
C PHE A 31 -2.48 -17.66 0.33
N LEU A 32 -2.08 -17.63 1.61
CA LEU A 32 -2.96 -17.93 2.73
C LEU A 32 -4.09 -16.89 2.86
N ALA A 33 -3.81 -15.61 2.66
CA ALA A 33 -4.82 -14.55 2.71
C ALA A 33 -5.92 -14.75 1.67
N GLU A 34 -5.55 -15.18 0.46
CA GLU A 34 -6.51 -15.47 -0.60
C GLU A 34 -7.31 -16.76 -0.31
N ARG A 35 -6.69 -17.77 0.30
CA ARG A 35 -7.32 -19.07 0.58
C ARG A 35 -8.13 -19.13 1.87
N LEU A 36 -7.75 -18.37 2.89
CA LEU A 36 -8.42 -18.35 4.21
C LEU A 36 -9.47 -17.25 4.32
N GLU A 37 -9.66 -16.44 3.25
CA GLU A 37 -10.60 -15.33 3.21
C GLU A 37 -10.45 -14.37 4.42
N GLY A 38 -9.23 -14.27 4.93
CA GLY A 38 -8.89 -13.46 6.09
C GLY A 38 -8.03 -12.25 5.73
N PRO A 39 -8.16 -11.12 6.47
CA PRO A 39 -7.32 -9.97 6.23
C PRO A 39 -5.85 -10.28 6.51
N ALA A 40 -4.98 -9.94 5.57
CA ALA A 40 -3.54 -10.01 5.74
C ALA A 40 -3.00 -8.66 6.19
N GLY A 41 -2.45 -8.59 7.40
CA GLY A 41 -1.70 -7.42 7.87
C GLY A 41 -0.32 -7.39 7.24
N VAL A 42 -0.22 -6.89 6.00
CA VAL A 42 1.03 -6.95 5.24
C VAL A 42 1.46 -5.56 4.82
N GLY A 43 2.69 -5.22 5.13
CA GLY A 43 3.29 -3.96 4.76
C GLY A 43 3.45 -3.77 3.25
N LYS A 44 3.09 -2.61 2.81
CA LYS A 44 3.44 -1.83 1.61
C LYS A 44 2.48 -1.97 0.43
N THR A 45 2.03 -0.80 0.03
CA THR A 45 1.15 -0.47 -1.10
C THR A 45 1.53 -1.20 -2.40
N GLU A 46 2.83 -1.43 -2.66
CA GLU A 46 3.30 -2.09 -3.88
C GLU A 46 2.92 -3.58 -3.93
N LEU A 47 2.91 -4.28 -2.78
CA LEU A 47 2.44 -5.67 -2.74
C LEU A 47 0.96 -5.76 -3.11
N ALA A 48 0.13 -4.86 -2.60
CA ALA A 48 -1.32 -4.85 -2.92
C ALA A 48 -1.56 -4.60 -4.41
N LYS A 49 -0.82 -3.66 -5.02
CA LYS A 49 -0.89 -3.40 -6.47
C LYS A 49 -0.46 -4.61 -7.29
N ALA A 50 0.65 -5.25 -6.90
CA ALA A 50 1.15 -6.43 -7.59
C ALA A 50 0.19 -7.62 -7.44
N LEU A 51 -0.39 -7.79 -6.25
CA LEU A 51 -1.37 -8.84 -5.99
C LEU A 51 -2.66 -8.64 -6.80
N ALA A 52 -3.18 -7.41 -6.84
CA ALA A 52 -4.35 -7.06 -7.65
C ALA A 52 -4.11 -7.35 -9.15
N LYS A 53 -2.92 -6.97 -9.65
CA LYS A 53 -2.52 -7.26 -11.03
C LYS A 53 -2.37 -8.75 -11.30
N TYR A 54 -1.77 -9.51 -10.36
CA TYR A 54 -1.59 -10.95 -10.48
C TYR A 54 -2.93 -11.70 -10.47
N LEU A 55 -3.84 -11.32 -9.56
CA LEU A 55 -5.16 -11.95 -9.43
C LEU A 55 -6.14 -11.47 -10.50
N GLU A 56 -5.76 -10.49 -11.33
CA GLU A 56 -6.63 -9.83 -12.32
C GLU A 56 -7.91 -9.26 -11.67
N ARG A 57 -7.76 -8.68 -10.46
CA ARG A 57 -8.85 -8.10 -9.68
C ARG A 57 -8.69 -6.59 -9.55
N PRO A 58 -9.78 -5.82 -9.55
CA PRO A 58 -9.73 -4.39 -9.26
C PRO A 58 -9.10 -4.12 -7.89
N LEU A 59 -8.27 -3.06 -7.80
CA LEU A 59 -7.72 -2.56 -6.54
C LEU A 59 -8.58 -1.44 -6.01
N VAL A 60 -9.20 -1.65 -4.86
CA VAL A 60 -9.87 -0.60 -4.08
C VAL A 60 -8.92 -0.16 -2.98
N ARG A 61 -8.64 1.15 -2.86
CA ARG A 61 -7.70 1.69 -1.87
C ARG A 61 -8.38 2.66 -0.93
N LEU A 62 -8.24 2.42 0.36
CA LEU A 62 -8.53 3.36 1.43
C LEU A 62 -7.20 3.85 2.01
N GLN A 63 -6.87 5.14 1.81
CA GLN A 63 -5.74 5.79 2.48
C GLN A 63 -6.20 6.31 3.83
N CYS A 64 -5.63 5.77 4.91
CA CYS A 64 -5.92 6.23 6.26
C CYS A 64 -5.17 7.52 6.60
N TYR A 65 -5.80 8.37 7.41
CA TYR A 65 -5.26 9.62 7.92
C TYR A 65 -5.94 9.98 9.25
N GLU A 66 -5.35 10.90 10.00
CA GLU A 66 -5.91 11.35 11.28
C GLU A 66 -7.30 11.98 11.10
N GLY A 67 -8.29 11.50 11.86
CA GLY A 67 -9.69 11.95 11.76
C GLY A 67 -10.46 11.35 10.58
N LEU A 68 -9.97 10.21 10.03
CA LEU A 68 -10.79 9.40 9.13
C LEU A 68 -11.92 8.76 9.96
N ASP A 69 -13.15 8.99 9.52
CA ASP A 69 -14.38 8.50 10.13
C ASP A 69 -15.15 7.56 9.19
N GLU A 70 -16.23 6.98 9.70
CA GLU A 70 -17.10 6.08 8.96
C GLU A 70 -17.65 6.73 7.68
N ALA A 71 -18.13 7.98 7.75
CA ALA A 71 -18.71 8.69 6.61
C ALA A 71 -17.72 8.88 5.47
N LYS A 72 -16.42 9.00 5.77
CA LYS A 72 -15.37 9.15 4.76
C LYS A 72 -14.84 7.80 4.23
N ALA A 73 -14.98 6.73 5.00
CA ALA A 73 -14.45 5.42 4.67
C ALA A 73 -15.49 4.47 4.07
N LEU A 74 -16.74 4.54 4.55
CA LEU A 74 -17.80 3.59 4.24
C LEU A 74 -18.81 4.18 3.24
N TYR A 75 -19.59 5.18 3.64
CA TYR A 75 -20.53 5.86 2.76
C TYR A 75 -20.90 7.26 3.27
N GLU A 76 -21.43 8.08 2.39
CA GLU A 76 -21.97 9.40 2.70
C GLU A 76 -23.20 9.67 1.81
N TRP A 77 -24.21 10.29 2.36
CA TRP A 77 -25.35 10.72 1.57
C TRP A 77 -25.03 11.95 0.73
N ASN A 78 -25.41 11.96 -0.55
CA ASN A 78 -25.27 13.11 -1.43
C ASN A 78 -26.36 14.16 -1.14
N TYR A 79 -26.22 14.87 -0.03
CA TYR A 79 -27.18 15.88 0.41
C TYR A 79 -27.47 16.95 -0.66
N ARG A 80 -26.51 17.27 -1.50
CA ARG A 80 -26.73 18.24 -2.60
C ARG A 80 -27.71 17.69 -3.63
N LYS A 81 -27.57 16.45 -4.01
CA LYS A 81 -28.45 15.77 -4.96
C LYS A 81 -29.85 15.59 -4.35
N GLN A 82 -29.93 15.24 -3.07
CA GLN A 82 -31.20 15.14 -2.33
C GLN A 82 -31.93 16.50 -2.30
N LEU A 83 -31.25 17.61 -1.97
CA LEU A 83 -31.82 18.94 -1.95
C LEU A 83 -32.33 19.36 -3.34
N LEU A 84 -31.58 19.08 -4.40
CA LEU A 84 -32.02 19.38 -5.78
C LEU A 84 -33.26 18.55 -6.15
N ARG A 85 -33.34 17.30 -5.72
CA ARG A 85 -34.49 16.42 -5.96
C ARG A 85 -35.74 16.96 -5.26
N ILE A 86 -35.62 17.30 -3.96
CA ILE A 86 -36.70 17.90 -3.16
C ILE A 86 -37.18 19.22 -3.80
N GLN A 87 -36.28 20.07 -4.29
CA GLN A 87 -36.66 21.33 -4.94
C GLN A 87 -37.35 21.10 -6.29
N ALA A 88 -36.98 20.07 -7.04
CA ALA A 88 -37.58 19.74 -8.32
C ALA A 88 -39.01 19.20 -8.18
N GLU A 89 -39.32 18.53 -7.05
CA GLU A 89 -40.62 17.89 -6.81
C GLU A 89 -41.63 18.76 -6.05
N GLN A 90 -41.46 20.09 -5.98
CA GLN A 90 -42.36 21.01 -5.26
C GLN A 90 -43.83 21.00 -5.72
N THR A 91 -44.23 20.08 -6.56
CA THR A 91 -45.61 19.94 -7.05
C THR A 91 -46.16 18.52 -6.75
N ASP A 92 -46.94 18.42 -5.66
CA ASP A 92 -48.02 17.43 -5.45
C ASP A 92 -47.67 15.98 -5.06
N THR A 93 -46.45 15.65 -4.64
CA THR A 93 -46.13 14.33 -4.10
C THR A 93 -46.08 14.34 -2.58
N GLY A 94 -46.83 13.41 -1.91
CA GLY A 94 -46.82 13.31 -0.45
C GLY A 94 -45.41 13.07 0.11
N TRP A 95 -45.11 13.64 1.31
CA TRP A 95 -43.80 13.58 1.96
C TRP A 95 -43.21 12.15 2.08
N ASP A 96 -44.04 11.13 2.33
CA ASP A 96 -43.62 9.74 2.46
C ASP A 96 -42.95 9.21 1.16
N LYS A 97 -43.48 9.58 -0.02
CA LYS A 97 -42.86 9.18 -1.29
C LYS A 97 -41.53 9.90 -1.56
N VAL A 98 -41.44 11.16 -1.15
CA VAL A 98 -40.20 11.93 -1.30
C VAL A 98 -39.12 11.38 -0.38
N GLN A 99 -39.47 10.92 0.82
CA GLN A 99 -38.53 10.34 1.78
C GLN A 99 -37.92 9.03 1.24
N ASP A 100 -38.76 8.11 0.75
CA ASP A 100 -38.29 6.86 0.16
C ASP A 100 -37.43 7.11 -1.09
N ASP A 101 -37.72 8.13 -1.87
CA ASP A 101 -37.00 8.46 -3.11
C ASP A 101 -35.62 9.09 -2.83
N ILE A 102 -35.47 9.95 -1.81
CA ILE A 102 -34.21 10.64 -1.54
C ILE A 102 -33.18 9.79 -0.78
N PHE A 103 -33.57 8.69 -0.20
CA PHE A 103 -32.69 7.72 0.45
C PHE A 103 -32.45 6.46 -0.41
N GLY A 104 -32.73 6.53 -1.70
CA GLY A 104 -32.37 5.48 -2.65
C GLY A 104 -30.85 5.40 -2.90
N GLU A 105 -30.43 4.25 -3.44
CA GLU A 105 -29.00 3.98 -3.77
C GLU A 105 -28.37 5.07 -4.65
N GLU A 106 -29.17 5.73 -5.49
CA GLU A 106 -28.69 6.79 -6.38
C GLU A 106 -28.17 8.04 -5.65
N PHE A 107 -28.55 8.22 -4.38
CA PHE A 107 -28.09 9.32 -3.52
C PHE A 107 -26.96 8.89 -2.58
N LEU A 108 -26.58 7.63 -2.60
CA LEU A 108 -25.49 7.09 -1.81
C LEU A 108 -24.15 7.34 -2.49
N LEU A 109 -23.22 8.00 -1.81
CA LEU A 109 -21.83 8.11 -2.23
C LEU A 109 -21.07 6.95 -1.61
N THR A 110 -20.85 5.90 -2.38
CA THR A 110 -20.04 4.76 -1.95
C THR A 110 -18.59 5.18 -1.74
N ARG A 111 -18.05 4.90 -0.56
CA ARG A 111 -16.66 5.09 -0.22
C ARG A 111 -15.91 3.76 -0.34
N PRO A 112 -14.57 3.72 -0.25
CA PRO A 112 -13.79 2.52 -0.58
C PRO A 112 -14.22 1.25 0.16
N LEU A 113 -14.61 1.33 1.43
CA LEU A 113 -15.03 0.14 2.17
C LEU A 113 -16.34 -0.44 1.62
N LEU A 114 -17.36 0.40 1.44
CA LEU A 114 -18.62 -0.06 0.87
C LEU A 114 -18.44 -0.50 -0.59
N GLN A 115 -17.61 0.20 -1.37
CA GLN A 115 -17.29 -0.20 -2.74
C GLN A 115 -16.70 -1.61 -2.80
N ALA A 116 -15.83 -1.96 -1.85
CA ALA A 116 -15.23 -3.29 -1.81
C ALA A 116 -16.22 -4.38 -1.39
N ILE A 117 -17.14 -4.07 -0.45
CA ILE A 117 -18.15 -5.03 0.04
C ILE A 117 -19.27 -5.23 -0.98
N ALA A 118 -19.78 -4.15 -1.56
CA ALA A 118 -20.87 -4.20 -2.53
C ALA A 118 -20.42 -4.65 -3.94
N SER A 119 -19.15 -4.98 -4.13
CA SER A 119 -18.63 -5.41 -5.44
C SER A 119 -19.19 -6.78 -5.81
N GLU A 120 -19.73 -6.88 -7.02
CA GLU A 120 -20.19 -8.16 -7.61
C GLU A 120 -19.00 -9.04 -8.05
N GLU A 121 -17.84 -8.44 -8.30
CA GLU A 121 -16.61 -9.13 -8.68
C GLU A 121 -15.61 -9.12 -7.51
N PRO A 122 -14.80 -10.19 -7.36
CA PRO A 122 -13.75 -10.23 -6.33
C PRO A 122 -12.77 -9.08 -6.51
N VAL A 123 -12.52 -8.31 -5.44
CA VAL A 123 -11.59 -7.18 -5.45
C VAL A 123 -10.42 -7.40 -4.47
N VAL A 124 -9.37 -6.62 -4.62
CA VAL A 124 -8.33 -6.46 -3.61
C VAL A 124 -8.58 -5.14 -2.89
N LEU A 125 -8.83 -5.18 -1.59
CA LEU A 125 -9.00 -3.99 -0.74
C LEU A 125 -7.69 -3.70 0.00
N LEU A 126 -7.11 -2.55 -0.27
CA LEU A 126 -5.94 -2.04 0.45
C LEU A 126 -6.38 -0.96 1.45
N ILE A 127 -6.18 -1.23 2.73
CA ILE A 127 -6.32 -0.24 3.81
C ILE A 127 -4.91 0.21 4.20
N ASP A 128 -4.54 1.39 3.73
CA ASP A 128 -3.16 1.88 3.76
C ASP A 128 -2.92 2.81 4.94
N GLU A 129 -1.84 2.60 5.71
CA GLU A 129 -1.45 3.35 6.91
C GLU A 129 -2.53 3.35 8.02
N ILE A 130 -3.06 2.16 8.37
CA ILE A 130 -4.10 1.99 9.41
C ILE A 130 -3.69 2.58 10.77
N ASP A 131 -2.40 2.63 11.07
CA ASP A 131 -1.84 3.23 12.28
C ASP A 131 -2.02 4.76 12.38
N LYS A 132 -2.57 5.39 11.35
CA LYS A 132 -2.99 6.81 11.36
C LYS A 132 -4.41 7.04 11.89
N THR A 133 -5.22 5.99 12.00
CA THR A 133 -6.59 6.06 12.51
C THR A 133 -6.64 5.85 14.03
N ASP A 134 -7.78 6.10 14.64
CA ASP A 134 -8.03 5.83 16.05
C ASP A 134 -8.52 4.40 16.30
N GLN A 135 -8.75 4.07 17.57
CA GLN A 135 -9.24 2.75 17.98
C GLN A 135 -10.72 2.53 17.62
N GLU A 136 -11.51 3.59 17.51
CA GLU A 136 -12.91 3.50 17.14
C GLU A 136 -13.03 3.05 15.69
N PHE A 137 -12.20 3.60 14.82
CA PHE A 137 -12.11 3.17 13.43
C PHE A 137 -11.63 1.71 13.29
N GLU A 138 -10.65 1.27 14.09
CA GLU A 138 -10.23 -0.14 14.11
C GLU A 138 -11.38 -1.07 14.57
N ALA A 139 -12.18 -0.65 15.53
CA ALA A 139 -13.33 -1.44 16.00
C ALA A 139 -14.41 -1.58 14.91
N MET A 140 -14.72 -0.50 14.19
CA MET A 140 -15.62 -0.52 13.02
C MET A 140 -15.08 -1.47 11.93
N LEU A 141 -13.80 -1.39 11.60
CA LEU A 141 -13.18 -2.29 10.64
C LEU A 141 -13.27 -3.76 11.06
N LEU A 142 -13.09 -4.05 12.36
CA LEU A 142 -13.19 -5.40 12.87
C LEU A 142 -14.59 -5.99 12.67
N GLU A 143 -15.63 -5.20 12.90
CA GLU A 143 -17.01 -5.61 12.69
C GLU A 143 -17.26 -5.87 11.21
N LEU A 144 -16.94 -4.90 10.38
CA LEU A 144 -17.13 -4.95 8.94
C LEU A 144 -16.37 -6.11 8.25
N LEU A 145 -15.11 -6.34 8.64
CA LEU A 145 -14.27 -7.40 8.05
C LEU A 145 -14.56 -8.80 8.65
N SER A 146 -15.37 -8.90 9.71
CA SER A 146 -15.76 -10.20 10.29
C SER A 146 -16.81 -10.89 9.44
N ASP A 147 -17.82 -10.14 9.05
CA ASP A 147 -19.01 -10.67 8.41
C ASP A 147 -19.13 -10.18 6.96
N PHE A 148 -18.23 -9.29 6.52
CA PHE A 148 -18.23 -8.63 5.21
C PHE A 148 -19.61 -8.06 4.85
N GLN A 149 -20.24 -7.43 5.84
CA GLN A 149 -21.52 -6.79 5.72
C GLN A 149 -21.52 -5.40 6.37
N VAL A 150 -22.46 -4.57 5.94
CA VAL A 150 -22.69 -3.25 6.53
C VAL A 150 -24.19 -2.97 6.55
N SER A 151 -24.68 -2.44 7.66
CA SER A 151 -26.06 -1.98 7.79
C SER A 151 -26.16 -0.49 7.53
N ILE A 152 -26.88 -0.11 6.48
CA ILE A 152 -27.19 1.28 6.13
C ILE A 152 -28.61 1.53 6.59
N PRO A 153 -28.87 2.46 7.52
CA PRO A 153 -30.18 2.59 8.19
C PRO A 153 -31.39 2.61 7.26
N GLU A 154 -31.29 3.32 6.15
CA GLU A 154 -32.40 3.52 5.20
C GLU A 154 -32.45 2.49 4.06
N LEU A 155 -31.34 1.79 3.80
CA LEU A 155 -31.23 0.82 2.71
C LEU A 155 -31.19 -0.63 3.18
N GLY A 156 -31.03 -0.87 4.49
CA GLY A 156 -30.88 -2.21 5.04
C GLY A 156 -29.42 -2.70 5.03
N THR A 157 -29.25 -4.02 5.08
CA THR A 157 -27.93 -4.64 5.15
C THR A 157 -27.41 -4.95 3.75
N VAL A 158 -26.22 -4.46 3.45
CA VAL A 158 -25.44 -4.81 2.27
C VAL A 158 -24.45 -5.90 2.66
N GLU A 159 -24.60 -7.09 2.08
CA GLU A 159 -23.71 -8.23 2.31
C GLU A 159 -22.84 -8.44 1.08
N SER A 160 -21.58 -8.80 1.31
CA SER A 160 -20.66 -9.11 0.23
C SER A 160 -21.01 -10.45 -0.42
N THR A 161 -21.19 -10.44 -1.72
CA THR A 161 -21.37 -11.67 -2.51
C THR A 161 -20.04 -12.34 -2.85
N THR A 162 -18.95 -11.57 -2.84
CA THR A 162 -17.59 -12.02 -3.13
C THR A 162 -16.64 -11.43 -2.10
N HIS A 163 -15.99 -12.29 -1.31
CA HIS A 163 -15.11 -11.81 -0.25
C HIS A 163 -13.87 -11.12 -0.85
N PRO A 164 -13.61 -9.85 -0.52
CA PRO A 164 -12.41 -9.16 -0.97
C PRO A 164 -11.15 -9.74 -0.32
N VAL A 165 -10.03 -9.74 -1.06
CA VAL A 165 -8.71 -9.95 -0.45
C VAL A 165 -8.30 -8.66 0.22
N VAL A 166 -8.23 -8.64 1.55
CA VAL A 166 -7.95 -7.43 2.33
C VAL A 166 -6.49 -7.38 2.76
N LEU A 167 -5.82 -6.28 2.45
CA LEU A 167 -4.47 -5.97 2.92
C LEU A 167 -4.50 -4.72 3.77
N LEU A 168 -3.93 -4.81 4.98
CA LEU A 168 -3.71 -3.66 5.84
C LEU A 168 -2.23 -3.34 5.88
N THR A 169 -1.87 -2.06 5.76
CA THR A 169 -0.48 -1.62 5.96
C THR A 169 -0.35 -0.76 7.21
N SER A 170 0.79 -0.86 7.87
CA SER A 170 1.16 -0.02 9.00
C SER A 170 2.64 0.35 8.92
N ASN A 171 2.94 1.60 9.25
CA ASN A 171 4.31 2.09 9.44
C ASN A 171 4.73 2.07 10.92
N ASN A 172 3.89 1.44 11.78
CA ASN A 172 4.13 1.31 13.21
C ASN A 172 4.30 2.66 13.95
N SER A 173 3.64 3.72 13.44
CA SER A 173 3.60 5.02 14.14
C SER A 173 2.80 4.96 15.45
N ARG A 174 1.89 4.03 15.52
CA ARG A 174 1.08 3.65 16.69
C ARG A 174 0.93 2.13 16.73
N GLU A 175 0.82 1.57 17.91
CA GLU A 175 0.51 0.16 18.09
C GLU A 175 -0.97 -0.11 17.74
N LEU A 176 -1.21 -1.12 16.89
CA LEU A 176 -2.55 -1.58 16.53
C LEU A 176 -3.16 -2.37 17.69
N THR A 177 -4.48 -2.38 17.78
CA THR A 177 -5.20 -3.14 18.80
C THR A 177 -4.94 -4.64 18.68
N GLU A 178 -4.86 -5.33 19.80
CA GLU A 178 -4.68 -6.79 19.82
C GLU A 178 -5.84 -7.52 19.12
N ALA A 179 -7.04 -6.94 19.14
CA ALA A 179 -8.19 -7.47 18.43
C ALA A 179 -7.96 -7.51 16.91
N LEU A 180 -7.44 -6.44 16.33
CA LEU A 180 -7.13 -6.36 14.91
C LEU A 180 -5.96 -7.30 14.55
N LYS A 181 -4.89 -7.30 15.35
CA LYS A 181 -3.74 -8.20 15.14
C LYS A 181 -4.13 -9.67 15.10
N ARG A 182 -5.02 -10.13 16.00
CA ARG A 182 -5.45 -11.54 16.06
C ARG A 182 -6.27 -11.99 14.86
N ARG A 183 -6.91 -11.07 14.14
CA ARG A 183 -7.69 -11.37 12.94
C ARG A 183 -6.90 -11.31 11.64
N CYS A 184 -5.68 -10.77 11.69
CA CYS A 184 -4.82 -10.62 10.54
C CYS A 184 -3.73 -11.69 10.49
N LEU A 185 -3.43 -12.16 9.29
CA LEU A 185 -2.15 -12.80 9.03
C LEU A 185 -1.07 -11.72 9.04
N TYR A 186 -0.12 -11.82 9.95
CA TYR A 186 0.89 -10.77 10.15
C TYR A 186 2.17 -11.07 9.38
N LEU A 187 2.64 -10.07 8.64
CA LEU A 187 3.90 -10.16 7.89
C LEU A 187 4.77 -8.95 8.21
N TRP A 188 5.94 -9.19 8.79
CA TRP A 188 6.99 -8.21 8.90
C TRP A 188 7.75 -8.12 7.58
N LEU A 189 7.91 -6.90 7.06
CA LEU A 189 8.73 -6.62 5.91
C LEU A 189 9.93 -5.80 6.37
N ASP A 190 11.02 -6.49 6.62
CA ASP A 190 12.33 -5.88 6.85
C ASP A 190 12.97 -5.45 5.52
N TYR A 191 14.09 -4.72 5.63
CA TYR A 191 14.92 -4.48 4.47
C TYR A 191 15.38 -5.83 3.88
N PRO A 192 15.33 -6.00 2.55
CA PRO A 192 15.79 -7.22 1.93
C PRO A 192 17.30 -7.38 2.07
N ALA A 193 17.78 -8.62 1.93
CA ALA A 193 19.20 -8.87 1.77
C ALA A 193 19.74 -8.17 0.52
N LEU A 194 21.04 -7.80 0.50
CA LEU A 194 21.67 -7.03 -0.57
C LEU A 194 21.41 -7.60 -1.97
N GLU A 195 21.53 -8.93 -2.12
CA GLU A 195 21.28 -9.59 -3.41
C GLU A 195 19.84 -9.42 -3.88
N HIS A 196 18.89 -9.50 -2.96
CA HIS A 196 17.49 -9.32 -3.27
C HIS A 196 17.16 -7.85 -3.59
N GLU A 197 17.78 -6.89 -2.89
CA GLU A 197 17.64 -5.47 -3.24
C GLU A 197 18.23 -5.16 -4.62
N LEU A 198 19.37 -5.78 -4.95
CA LEU A 198 19.95 -5.68 -6.30
C LEU A 198 19.00 -6.21 -7.37
N GLU A 199 18.35 -7.37 -7.13
CA GLU A 199 17.34 -7.89 -8.05
C GLU A 199 16.17 -6.92 -8.22
N ILE A 200 15.70 -6.29 -7.13
CA ILE A 200 14.62 -5.28 -7.17
C ILE A 200 15.06 -4.07 -7.99
N VAL A 201 16.24 -3.53 -7.73
CA VAL A 201 16.79 -2.38 -8.48
C VAL A 201 16.87 -2.71 -9.97
N LYS A 202 17.43 -3.86 -10.33
CA LYS A 202 17.54 -4.31 -11.74
C LYS A 202 16.18 -4.52 -12.40
N LEU A 203 15.19 -5.01 -11.67
CA LEU A 203 13.82 -5.16 -12.19
C LEU A 203 13.22 -3.81 -12.60
N HIS A 204 13.50 -2.74 -11.84
CA HIS A 204 12.97 -1.40 -12.08
C HIS A 204 13.84 -0.53 -12.99
N THR A 205 15.10 -0.88 -13.14
CA THR A 205 16.08 -0.16 -13.98
C THR A 205 16.97 -1.15 -14.75
N PRO A 206 16.41 -1.93 -15.70
CA PRO A 206 17.15 -3.00 -16.40
C PRO A 206 18.29 -2.49 -17.26
N GLU A 207 18.24 -1.21 -17.68
CA GLU A 207 19.28 -0.56 -18.50
C GLU A 207 20.46 -0.02 -17.66
N LEU A 208 20.36 0.00 -16.32
CA LEU A 208 21.44 0.46 -15.45
C LEU A 208 22.60 -0.55 -15.48
N PRO A 209 23.86 -0.13 -15.74
CA PRO A 209 25.00 -1.06 -15.73
C PRO A 209 25.10 -1.84 -14.39
N ASP A 210 25.38 -3.13 -14.49
CA ASP A 210 25.45 -4.04 -13.31
C ASP A 210 26.41 -3.53 -12.24
N VAL A 211 27.55 -2.95 -12.65
CA VAL A 211 28.54 -2.39 -11.73
C VAL A 211 27.96 -1.24 -10.92
N VAL A 212 27.19 -0.36 -11.60
CA VAL A 212 26.57 0.81 -10.95
C VAL A 212 25.45 0.34 -10.01
N ALA A 213 24.61 -0.61 -10.47
CA ALA A 213 23.53 -1.16 -9.64
C ALA A 213 24.07 -1.83 -8.35
N ARG A 214 25.15 -2.63 -8.46
CA ARG A 214 25.81 -3.24 -7.30
C ARG A 214 26.33 -2.19 -6.35
N LYS A 215 27.12 -1.23 -6.85
CA LYS A 215 27.71 -0.16 -6.03
C LYS A 215 26.63 0.70 -5.36
N LEU A 216 25.51 0.96 -6.05
CA LEU A 216 24.36 1.65 -5.46
C LEU A 216 23.83 0.91 -4.23
N VAL A 217 23.57 -0.40 -4.34
CA VAL A 217 23.03 -1.20 -3.24
C VAL A 217 24.02 -1.25 -2.06
N ASP A 218 25.31 -1.43 -2.34
CA ASP A 218 26.36 -1.42 -1.32
C ASP A 218 26.42 -0.08 -0.58
N VAL A 219 26.36 1.04 -1.32
CA VAL A 219 26.33 2.39 -0.72
C VAL A 219 25.08 2.62 0.11
N VAL A 220 23.90 2.22 -0.37
CA VAL A 220 22.66 2.34 0.40
C VAL A 220 22.70 1.52 1.69
N ALA A 221 23.27 0.33 1.65
CA ALA A 221 23.46 -0.50 2.83
C ALA A 221 24.33 0.21 3.88
N LEU A 222 25.46 0.78 3.47
CA LEU A 222 26.32 1.58 4.38
C LEU A 222 25.60 2.80 4.96
N ILE A 223 24.76 3.46 4.17
CA ILE A 223 23.98 4.60 4.64
C ILE A 223 22.98 4.15 5.71
N ARG A 224 22.37 2.98 5.57
CA ARG A 224 21.42 2.42 6.57
C ARG A 224 22.08 2.02 7.88
N GLU A 225 23.38 1.75 7.90
CA GLU A 225 24.14 1.48 9.12
C GLU A 225 24.41 2.73 9.96
N LEU A 226 24.20 3.91 9.38
CA LEU A 226 24.38 5.17 10.09
C LEU A 226 23.15 5.48 10.96
N ASP A 227 23.39 6.17 12.08
CA ASP A 227 22.33 6.69 12.94
C ASP A 227 21.67 7.91 12.28
N LEU A 228 20.68 7.65 11.43
CA LEU A 228 19.94 8.65 10.67
C LEU A 228 18.52 8.77 11.21
N LYS A 229 17.95 9.96 11.12
CA LYS A 229 16.54 10.20 11.44
C LYS A 229 15.62 9.39 10.54
N LYS A 230 15.99 9.26 9.27
CA LYS A 230 15.24 8.47 8.28
C LYS A 230 16.20 7.75 7.33
N PRO A 231 16.50 6.47 7.58
CA PRO A 231 17.26 5.66 6.63
C PRO A 231 16.52 5.53 5.29
N PRO A 232 17.22 5.46 4.14
CA PRO A 232 16.61 5.31 2.84
C PRO A 232 15.89 3.95 2.71
N SER A 233 14.66 3.98 2.20
CA SER A 233 13.88 2.78 1.85
C SER A 233 14.28 2.23 0.48
N ILE A 234 13.66 1.12 0.07
CA ILE A 234 13.85 0.55 -1.27
C ILE A 234 13.34 1.50 -2.36
N ALA A 235 12.29 2.28 -2.08
CA ALA A 235 11.77 3.25 -3.03
C ALA A 235 12.82 4.32 -3.37
N GLU A 236 13.52 4.84 -2.34
CA GLU A 236 14.62 5.78 -2.54
C GLU A 236 15.80 5.12 -3.29
N SER A 237 16.08 3.83 -3.07
CA SER A 237 17.11 3.10 -3.86
C SER A 237 16.74 3.04 -5.34
N ILE A 238 15.47 2.75 -5.67
CA ILE A 238 14.96 2.74 -7.05
C ILE A 238 15.01 4.14 -7.66
N ASP A 239 14.62 5.17 -6.92
CA ASP A 239 14.66 6.56 -7.41
C ASP A 239 16.09 7.03 -7.67
N TRP A 240 17.04 6.61 -6.84
CA TRP A 240 18.45 6.89 -7.10
C TRP A 240 18.97 6.13 -8.32
N ALA A 241 18.61 4.86 -8.48
CA ALA A 241 18.95 4.07 -9.67
C ALA A 241 18.44 4.74 -10.96
N ARG A 242 17.20 5.21 -10.97
CA ARG A 242 16.62 5.97 -12.09
C ARG A 242 17.39 7.27 -12.34
N THR A 243 17.76 7.97 -11.27
CA THR A 243 18.54 9.21 -11.38
C THR A 243 19.92 8.94 -12.00
N LEU A 244 20.63 7.91 -11.54
CA LEU A 244 21.93 7.52 -12.09
C LEU A 244 21.82 7.10 -13.56
N LEU A 245 20.76 6.36 -13.92
CA LEU A 245 20.47 5.99 -15.30
C LEU A 245 20.24 7.23 -16.19
N LEU A 246 19.43 8.18 -15.74
CA LEU A 246 19.17 9.44 -16.46
C LEU A 246 20.43 10.29 -16.66
N LEU A 247 21.35 10.24 -15.70
CA LEU A 247 22.64 10.94 -15.78
C LEU A 247 23.69 10.17 -16.62
N GLY A 248 23.36 8.97 -17.11
CA GLY A 248 24.28 8.13 -17.89
C GLY A 248 25.48 7.63 -17.10
N ALA A 249 25.31 7.45 -15.76
CA ALA A 249 26.38 7.05 -14.88
C ALA A 249 26.98 5.70 -15.27
N GLN A 250 28.31 5.66 -15.39
CA GLN A 250 29.08 4.43 -15.60
C GLN A 250 29.74 3.94 -14.30
N ASP A 251 29.85 4.82 -13.30
CA ASP A 251 30.27 4.55 -11.94
C ASP A 251 29.65 5.58 -10.99
N ILE A 252 29.71 5.30 -9.68
CA ILE A 252 29.34 6.25 -8.62
C ILE A 252 30.64 6.77 -8.01
N ASP A 253 31.21 7.78 -8.63
CA ASP A 253 32.35 8.49 -8.06
C ASP A 253 31.91 9.49 -6.99
N GLN A 254 32.85 10.18 -6.37
CA GLN A 254 32.59 11.13 -5.29
C GLN A 254 31.73 12.32 -5.74
N GLU A 255 31.92 12.78 -6.96
CA GLU A 255 31.16 13.92 -7.50
C GLU A 255 29.70 13.51 -7.76
N MET A 256 29.48 12.37 -8.44
CA MET A 256 28.16 11.80 -8.69
C MET A 256 27.43 11.51 -7.37
N PHE A 257 28.14 10.94 -6.38
CA PHE A 257 27.60 10.71 -5.04
C PHE A 257 27.12 12.01 -4.39
N ARG A 258 27.95 13.06 -4.35
CA ARG A 258 27.55 14.34 -3.74
C ARG A 258 26.36 14.99 -4.44
N GLN A 259 26.34 14.97 -5.76
CA GLN A 259 25.29 15.62 -6.56
C GLN A 259 23.94 14.91 -6.42
N THR A 260 23.95 13.60 -6.18
CA THR A 260 22.71 12.78 -6.22
C THR A 260 22.20 12.38 -4.83
N MET A 261 22.96 12.54 -3.74
CA MET A 261 22.54 12.10 -2.40
C MET A 261 21.22 12.70 -1.90
N ALA A 262 20.89 13.92 -2.30
CA ALA A 262 19.60 14.54 -1.95
C ALA A 262 18.39 13.79 -2.52
N VAL A 263 18.59 12.88 -3.47
CA VAL A 263 17.52 12.02 -4.00
C VAL A 263 17.07 11.00 -2.95
N ILE A 264 18.00 10.45 -2.18
CA ILE A 264 17.73 9.37 -1.21
C ILE A 264 17.74 9.84 0.25
N VAL A 265 18.45 10.92 0.59
CA VAL A 265 18.54 11.47 1.95
C VAL A 265 17.75 12.77 2.02
N LYS A 266 16.61 12.75 2.74
CA LYS A 266 15.64 13.86 2.75
C LYS A 266 15.86 14.87 3.88
N HIS A 267 16.60 14.51 4.93
CA HIS A 267 16.91 15.40 6.04
C HIS A 267 18.31 16.00 5.88
N ARG A 268 18.42 17.31 6.03
CA ARG A 268 19.70 18.03 5.86
C ARG A 268 20.76 17.51 6.81
N THR A 269 20.40 17.29 8.08
CA THR A 269 21.33 16.73 9.07
C THR A 269 21.87 15.36 8.69
N ASP A 270 20.99 14.50 8.14
CA ASP A 270 21.36 13.16 7.70
C ASP A 270 22.26 13.25 6.45
N LEU A 271 21.97 14.20 5.54
CA LEU A 271 22.80 14.43 4.35
C LEU A 271 24.23 14.81 4.72
N ASP A 272 24.42 15.72 5.69
CA ASP A 272 25.73 16.13 6.15
C ASP A 272 26.52 14.92 6.71
N ILE A 273 25.87 14.08 7.54
CA ILE A 273 26.47 12.85 8.10
C ILE A 273 26.86 11.87 6.98
N VAL A 274 25.98 11.66 5.99
CA VAL A 274 26.21 10.72 4.89
C VAL A 274 27.36 11.21 4.00
N LEU A 275 27.38 12.49 3.63
CA LEU A 275 28.44 13.06 2.82
C LEU A 275 29.82 13.00 3.51
N GLU A 276 29.86 13.19 4.83
CA GLU A 276 31.09 13.08 5.59
C GLU A 276 31.57 11.62 5.73
N ARG A 277 30.70 10.71 6.18
CA ARG A 277 31.09 9.35 6.56
C ARG A 277 31.19 8.39 5.38
N VAL A 278 30.25 8.43 4.44
CA VAL A 278 30.23 7.54 3.27
C VAL A 278 31.04 8.14 2.13
N GLY A 279 30.93 9.45 1.88
CA GLY A 279 31.73 10.13 0.86
C GLY A 279 33.24 9.99 1.07
N ALA A 280 33.73 9.94 2.32
CA ALA A 280 35.13 9.70 2.63
C ALA A 280 35.57 8.25 2.26
N LYS A 281 34.73 7.24 2.42
CA LYS A 281 35.05 5.84 2.07
C LYS A 281 35.16 5.64 0.56
N LEU A 282 34.36 6.33 -0.24
CA LEU A 282 34.43 6.28 -1.70
C LEU A 282 35.74 6.83 -2.27
N VAL A 283 36.41 7.76 -1.53
CA VAL A 283 37.70 8.32 -1.95
C VAL A 283 38.84 7.30 -1.79
N VAL A 284 38.77 6.42 -0.80
CA VAL A 284 39.87 5.52 -0.45
C VAL A 284 39.94 4.28 -1.34
N GLY A 285 38.97 4.07 -2.25
CA GLY A 285 38.97 2.92 -3.16
C GLY A 285 38.93 1.56 -2.45
N GLN A 286 38.52 1.52 -1.19
CA GLN A 286 38.35 0.25 -0.49
C GLN A 286 37.12 -0.47 -1.07
N PRO A 287 37.22 -1.78 -1.34
CA PRO A 287 36.05 -2.53 -1.70
C PRO A 287 35.02 -2.37 -0.58
N VAL A 288 33.83 -1.95 -0.97
CA VAL A 288 32.64 -1.86 -0.13
C VAL A 288 32.18 -3.29 0.07
N GLY A 289 32.74 -3.97 1.05
CA GLY A 289 32.47 -5.36 1.38
C GLY A 289 32.22 -5.48 2.88
#